data_f0da50c66afaf135a655546d0b3b3269
#
_entry.id   f0da50c66afaf135a655546d0b3b3269
#
_cell.length_a   1.000
_cell.length_b   1.000
_cell.length_c   1.000
_cell.angle_alpha   90.00
_cell.angle_beta   90.00
_cell.angle_gamma   90.00
#
_symmetry.space_group_name_H-M   'P 1'
#
loop_
_entity.id
_entity.type
_entity.pdbx_description
1 polymer ?
#
loop_
_entity_poly.entity_id
_entity_poly.type
_entity_poly.pdbx_seq_one_letter_code
_entity_poly.pdbx_strand_id
1 'polypeptide(L)'
;TSLKLKKKQTTKKFTVTGLAKGDYITSWTSSNKKIVTVTGNQNGTCKIKAGSKTDKATITIKLASGLTKQIKVSVQKKAVTCSKIKNVPKTIKLKKKQTYQLKPMIEPITCTDKAKYKSSNKKTAKVTKSGKITAVKKGKTKVTVVVDKKKFVCTVNIR
;
A
#
# COMPACT_ATOMS: atom_id res chain seq x y z
N THR A 1 -9.97 -13.09 0.34
CA THR A 1 -8.81 -12.18 0.57
C THR A 1 -8.02 -12.67 1.77
N SER A 2 -6.68 -12.57 1.71
CA SER A 2 -5.80 -12.94 2.82
C SER A 2 -4.82 -11.81 3.15
N LEU A 3 -4.52 -11.63 4.43
CA LEU A 3 -3.56 -10.66 4.94
C LEU A 3 -2.51 -11.37 5.80
N LYS A 4 -1.26 -10.91 5.71
CA LYS A 4 -0.18 -11.30 6.62
C LYS A 4 0.21 -10.09 7.46
N LEU A 5 0.37 -10.25 8.76
CA LEU A 5 0.80 -9.20 9.68
C LEU A 5 1.98 -9.70 10.53
N LYS A 6 2.91 -8.81 10.85
CA LYS A 6 3.88 -9.08 11.90
C LYS A 6 3.18 -8.98 13.27
N LYS A 7 3.66 -9.73 14.29
CA LYS A 7 3.24 -9.56 15.68
C LYS A 7 3.20 -8.08 16.07
N LYS A 8 2.15 -7.66 16.77
CA LYS A 8 1.91 -6.29 17.25
C LYS A 8 1.75 -5.23 16.14
N GLN A 9 1.79 -5.64 14.85
CA GLN A 9 1.60 -4.72 13.72
C GLN A 9 0.16 -4.21 13.68
N THR A 10 0.02 -2.91 13.43
CA THR A 10 -1.25 -2.25 13.12
C THR A 10 -1.24 -1.78 11.67
N THR A 11 -2.34 -1.98 10.95
CA THR A 11 -2.53 -1.44 9.61
C THR A 11 -3.87 -0.74 9.49
N LYS A 12 -3.88 0.41 8.77
CA LYS A 12 -5.07 1.13 8.33
C LYS A 12 -5.17 1.15 6.80
N LYS A 13 -4.28 0.42 6.12
CA LYS A 13 -4.17 0.42 4.65
C LYS A 13 -5.22 -0.46 3.96
N PHE A 14 -5.91 -1.32 4.72
CA PHE A 14 -6.96 -2.16 4.17
C PHE A 14 -8.28 -1.39 4.17
N THR A 15 -8.97 -1.40 3.04
CA THR A 15 -10.28 -0.78 2.89
C THR A 15 -11.15 -1.72 2.05
N VAL A 16 -12.40 -1.88 2.42
CA VAL A 16 -13.42 -2.55 1.61
C VAL A 16 -13.94 -1.56 0.58
N THR A 17 -13.94 -1.96 -0.67
CA THR A 17 -14.41 -1.15 -1.80
C THR A 17 -15.42 -1.95 -2.62
N GLY A 18 -16.18 -1.27 -3.49
CA GLY A 18 -17.16 -1.91 -4.37
C GLY A 18 -18.46 -2.28 -3.65
N LEU A 19 -18.82 -1.57 -2.58
CA LEU A 19 -20.15 -1.66 -1.99
C LEU A 19 -21.20 -1.19 -3.00
N ALA A 20 -22.35 -1.87 -3.07
CA ALA A 20 -23.48 -1.44 -3.87
C ALA A 20 -23.99 -0.07 -3.40
N LYS A 21 -24.65 0.68 -4.30
CA LYS A 21 -25.25 1.97 -3.93
C LYS A 21 -26.25 1.77 -2.80
N GLY A 22 -26.08 2.50 -1.71
CA GLY A 22 -26.92 2.42 -0.50
C GLY A 22 -26.55 1.29 0.46
N ASP A 23 -25.62 0.38 0.10
CA ASP A 23 -25.15 -0.65 1.02
C ASP A 23 -24.00 -0.14 1.90
N TYR A 24 -23.91 -0.65 3.12
CA TYR A 24 -22.89 -0.26 4.09
C TYR A 24 -22.53 -1.42 5.01
N ILE A 25 -21.42 -1.31 5.71
CA ILE A 25 -20.95 -2.35 6.63
C ILE A 25 -21.61 -2.16 7.99
N THR A 26 -22.32 -3.19 8.45
CA THR A 26 -22.99 -3.21 9.75
C THR A 26 -22.10 -3.74 10.86
N SER A 27 -21.18 -4.66 10.55
CA SER A 27 -20.29 -5.20 11.59
C SER A 27 -18.95 -5.69 11.05
N TRP A 28 -17.95 -5.61 11.92
CA TRP A 28 -16.62 -6.18 11.78
C TRP A 28 -16.33 -7.08 12.97
N THR A 29 -16.12 -8.35 12.75
CA THR A 29 -15.85 -9.31 13.82
C THR A 29 -14.57 -10.08 13.55
N SER A 30 -13.88 -10.50 14.61
CA SER A 30 -12.72 -11.38 14.53
C SER A 30 -13.02 -12.69 15.21
N SER A 31 -12.71 -13.81 14.57
CA SER A 31 -12.85 -15.15 15.14
C SER A 31 -11.98 -15.38 16.39
N ASN A 32 -10.88 -14.61 16.53
CA ASN A 32 -10.01 -14.67 17.69
C ASN A 32 -9.37 -13.31 17.98
N LYS A 33 -9.93 -12.56 18.91
CA LYS A 33 -9.46 -11.22 19.31
C LYS A 33 -8.06 -11.23 19.97
N LYS A 34 -7.59 -12.35 20.52
CA LYS A 34 -6.23 -12.49 21.05
C LYS A 34 -5.17 -12.53 19.94
N ILE A 35 -5.55 -12.97 18.73
CA ILE A 35 -4.69 -13.04 17.55
C ILE A 35 -4.80 -11.77 16.72
N VAL A 36 -6.03 -11.32 16.42
CA VAL A 36 -6.30 -10.15 15.59
C VAL A 36 -7.51 -9.40 16.12
N THR A 37 -7.39 -8.09 16.29
CA THR A 37 -8.52 -7.20 16.52
C THR A 37 -8.77 -6.36 15.28
N VAL A 38 -10.04 -6.04 15.04
CA VAL A 38 -10.48 -5.14 13.98
C VAL A 38 -11.43 -4.10 14.53
N THR A 39 -11.25 -2.86 14.12
CA THR A 39 -12.19 -1.75 14.30
C THR A 39 -12.42 -1.15 12.92
N GLY A 40 -13.65 -1.18 12.45
CA GLY A 40 -13.99 -0.70 11.10
C GLY A 40 -15.21 0.20 11.11
N ASN A 41 -15.32 1.00 10.06
CA ASN A 41 -16.40 1.94 9.82
C ASN A 41 -17.35 1.41 8.74
N GLN A 42 -18.55 1.98 8.68
CA GLN A 42 -19.57 1.65 7.68
C GLN A 42 -19.12 1.86 6.24
N ASN A 43 -18.22 2.83 6.00
CA ASN A 43 -17.67 3.16 4.68
C ASN A 43 -16.53 2.23 4.21
N GLY A 44 -16.24 1.15 4.93
CA GLY A 44 -15.24 0.16 4.56
C GLY A 44 -13.82 0.46 5.07
N THR A 45 -13.54 1.62 5.64
CA THR A 45 -12.25 1.90 6.26
C THR A 45 -12.11 1.15 7.57
N CYS A 46 -10.92 0.64 7.87
CA CYS A 46 -10.72 -0.11 9.12
C CYS A 46 -9.28 -0.03 9.64
N LYS A 47 -9.15 -0.36 10.92
CA LYS A 47 -7.89 -0.58 11.63
C LYS A 47 -7.81 -2.04 12.05
N ILE A 48 -6.81 -2.75 11.58
CA ILE A 48 -6.53 -4.15 11.94
C ILE A 48 -5.24 -4.17 12.76
N LYS A 49 -5.28 -4.79 13.94
CA LYS A 49 -4.14 -4.92 14.84
C LYS A 49 -3.87 -6.40 15.14
N ALA A 50 -2.64 -6.84 14.88
CA ALA A 50 -2.16 -8.17 15.27
C ALA A 50 -1.79 -8.20 16.75
N GLY A 51 -2.09 -9.30 17.41
CA GLY A 51 -1.69 -9.60 18.76
C GLY A 51 -0.21 -10.01 18.90
N SER A 52 0.15 -10.56 20.05
CA SER A 52 1.52 -11.01 20.36
C SER A 52 1.79 -12.46 19.96
N LYS A 53 0.79 -13.27 19.70
CA LYS A 53 0.92 -14.67 19.31
C LYS A 53 0.93 -14.83 17.79
N THR A 54 1.65 -15.82 17.28
CA THR A 54 1.64 -16.22 15.87
C THR A 54 0.56 -17.27 15.67
N ASP A 55 -0.47 -16.92 14.88
CA ASP A 55 -1.59 -17.81 14.57
C ASP A 55 -2.42 -17.20 13.44
N LYS A 56 -3.53 -17.81 13.14
CA LYS A 56 -4.51 -17.35 12.14
C LYS A 56 -5.80 -16.92 12.81
N ALA A 57 -6.47 -15.94 12.23
CA ALA A 57 -7.81 -15.53 12.58
C ALA A 57 -8.56 -15.10 11.32
N THR A 58 -9.87 -15.17 11.35
CA THR A 58 -10.74 -14.71 10.27
C THR A 58 -11.46 -13.44 10.71
N ILE A 59 -11.36 -12.38 9.92
CA ILE A 59 -12.18 -11.19 10.07
C ILE A 59 -13.42 -11.40 9.19
N THR A 60 -14.60 -11.33 9.77
CA THR A 60 -15.89 -11.38 9.06
C THR A 60 -16.48 -9.97 9.01
N ILE A 61 -16.90 -9.57 7.83
CA ILE A 61 -17.55 -8.30 7.51
C ILE A 61 -18.98 -8.61 7.13
N LYS A 62 -19.95 -7.97 7.77
CA LYS A 62 -21.38 -8.10 7.44
C LYS A 62 -21.89 -6.78 6.85
N LEU A 63 -22.63 -6.86 5.77
CA LEU A 63 -23.26 -5.72 5.09
C LEU A 63 -24.73 -5.60 5.49
N ALA A 64 -25.32 -4.43 5.29
CA ALA A 64 -26.74 -4.17 5.51
C ALA A 64 -27.63 -5.05 4.62
N SER A 65 -27.18 -5.35 3.40
CA SER A 65 -27.83 -6.29 2.48
C SER A 65 -27.82 -7.76 2.97
N GLY A 66 -27.21 -8.06 4.14
CA GLY A 66 -27.07 -9.43 4.65
C GLY A 66 -25.84 -10.18 4.11
N LEU A 67 -25.18 -9.68 3.08
CA LEU A 67 -23.98 -10.30 2.54
C LEU A 67 -22.84 -10.30 3.57
N THR A 68 -22.04 -11.36 3.54
CA THR A 68 -20.84 -11.49 4.38
C THR A 68 -19.60 -11.70 3.54
N LYS A 69 -18.48 -11.14 3.99
CA LYS A 69 -17.15 -11.37 3.40
C LYS A 69 -16.16 -11.73 4.49
N GLN A 70 -15.22 -12.60 4.15
CA GLN A 70 -14.19 -13.05 5.07
C GLN A 70 -12.80 -12.68 4.60
N ILE A 71 -11.94 -12.29 5.55
CA ILE A 71 -10.53 -12.00 5.36
C ILE A 71 -9.76 -12.94 6.29
N LYS A 72 -8.98 -13.85 5.70
CA LYS A 72 -8.08 -14.72 6.46
C LYS A 72 -6.84 -13.91 6.85
N VAL A 73 -6.53 -13.80 8.13
CA VAL A 73 -5.38 -13.07 8.63
C VAL A 73 -4.42 -14.03 9.30
N SER A 74 -3.15 -14.00 8.91
CA SER A 74 -2.09 -14.77 9.56
C SER A 74 -1.08 -13.82 10.23
N VAL A 75 -0.77 -14.06 11.49
CA VAL A 75 0.23 -13.32 12.27
C VAL A 75 1.52 -14.09 12.33
N GLN A 76 2.63 -13.45 11.98
CA GLN A 76 3.97 -14.05 11.90
C GLN A 76 5.02 -13.26 12.69
N LYS A 77 6.16 -13.90 13.05
CA LYS A 77 7.29 -13.24 13.74
C LYS A 77 8.02 -12.25 12.83
N LYS A 78 8.34 -12.67 11.59
CA LYS A 78 9.11 -11.87 10.62
C LYS A 78 8.27 -10.71 10.08
N ALA A 79 8.91 -9.62 9.72
CA ALA A 79 8.28 -8.52 9.01
C ALA A 79 7.65 -8.99 7.68
N VAL A 80 6.59 -8.34 7.26
CA VAL A 80 5.99 -8.57 5.95
C VAL A 80 6.77 -7.76 4.93
N THR A 81 7.56 -8.45 4.11
CA THR A 81 8.42 -7.83 3.10
C THR A 81 7.66 -7.51 1.82
N CYS A 82 8.19 -6.59 1.03
CA CYS A 82 7.65 -6.24 -0.28
C CYS A 82 7.86 -7.39 -1.27
N SER A 83 6.79 -7.87 -1.88
CA SER A 83 6.84 -8.83 -2.99
C SER A 83 6.79 -8.15 -4.35
N LYS A 84 6.05 -7.04 -4.48
CA LYS A 84 5.82 -6.34 -5.75
C LYS A 84 5.59 -4.84 -5.54
N ILE A 85 6.06 -4.04 -6.50
CA ILE A 85 5.77 -2.60 -6.62
C ILE A 85 4.90 -2.42 -7.86
N LYS A 86 3.74 -1.79 -7.69
CA LYS A 86 2.79 -1.47 -8.77
C LYS A 86 2.57 0.04 -8.85
N ASN A 87 1.78 0.47 -9.83
CA ASN A 87 1.37 1.86 -10.05
C ASN A 87 2.54 2.85 -10.18
N VAL A 88 3.62 2.40 -10.81
CA VAL A 88 4.72 3.27 -11.23
C VAL A 88 4.79 3.23 -12.75
N PRO A 89 4.65 4.36 -13.46
CA PRO A 89 4.72 4.39 -14.91
C PRO A 89 6.13 4.03 -15.40
N LYS A 90 6.23 3.28 -16.48
CA LYS A 90 7.51 2.96 -17.12
C LYS A 90 8.21 4.23 -17.67
N THR A 91 7.41 5.17 -18.17
CA THR A 91 7.89 6.43 -18.76
C THR A 91 6.93 7.56 -18.43
N ILE A 92 7.47 8.74 -18.11
CA ILE A 92 6.74 10.00 -17.97
C ILE A 92 7.39 11.06 -18.85
N LYS A 93 6.58 11.98 -19.38
CA LYS A 93 7.01 13.14 -20.17
C LYS A 93 6.67 14.41 -19.41
N LEU A 94 7.63 15.29 -19.20
CA LEU A 94 7.46 16.54 -18.46
C LEU A 94 8.03 17.71 -19.25
N LYS A 95 7.46 18.91 -19.05
CA LYS A 95 8.10 20.18 -19.46
C LYS A 95 9.05 20.66 -18.36
N LYS A 96 10.04 21.50 -18.70
CA LYS A 96 10.93 22.12 -17.69
C LYS A 96 10.10 22.79 -16.57
N LYS A 97 10.55 22.67 -15.33
CA LYS A 97 9.86 23.11 -14.09
C LYS A 97 8.59 22.31 -13.70
N GLN A 98 8.07 21.46 -14.56
CA GLN A 98 6.90 20.64 -14.25
C GLN A 98 7.24 19.56 -13.20
N THR A 99 6.23 19.18 -12.41
CA THR A 99 6.37 18.15 -11.37
C THR A 99 5.44 16.97 -11.60
N TYR A 100 5.83 15.79 -11.09
CA TYR A 100 5.03 14.57 -11.12
C TYR A 100 5.17 13.83 -9.79
N GLN A 101 4.02 13.43 -9.20
CA GLN A 101 4.02 12.66 -7.95
C GLN A 101 3.93 11.17 -8.24
N LEU A 102 4.99 10.42 -7.95
CA LEU A 102 4.95 8.96 -7.94
C LEU A 102 4.14 8.47 -6.74
N LYS A 103 3.19 7.57 -7.00
CA LYS A 103 2.35 6.92 -5.97
C LYS A 103 2.47 5.40 -6.09
N PRO A 104 3.61 4.79 -5.75
CA PRO A 104 3.78 3.34 -5.84
C PRO A 104 2.83 2.61 -4.90
N MET A 105 2.20 1.56 -5.39
CA MET A 105 1.46 0.59 -4.58
C MET A 105 2.39 -0.56 -4.24
N ILE A 106 2.55 -0.84 -2.94
CA ILE A 106 3.42 -1.89 -2.42
C ILE A 106 2.57 -3.09 -2.05
N GLU A 107 2.90 -4.25 -2.58
CA GLU A 107 2.24 -5.51 -2.25
C GLU A 107 3.18 -6.42 -1.45
N PRO A 108 2.66 -7.15 -0.45
CA PRO A 108 1.30 -7.06 0.09
C PRO A 108 1.07 -5.69 0.79
N ILE A 109 -0.19 -5.27 0.87
CA ILE A 109 -0.61 -3.97 1.46
C ILE A 109 -0.13 -3.80 2.92
N THR A 110 0.13 -4.90 3.60
CA THR A 110 0.63 -4.96 4.98
C THR A 110 2.15 -4.88 5.08
N CYS A 111 2.86 -4.76 3.95
CA CYS A 111 4.30 -4.51 3.94
C CYS A 111 4.64 -3.26 4.75
N THR A 112 5.65 -3.33 5.60
CA THR A 112 6.10 -2.24 6.47
C THR A 112 7.22 -1.40 5.85
N ASP A 113 7.83 -1.89 4.76
CA ASP A 113 8.91 -1.19 4.09
C ASP A 113 8.40 0.05 3.36
N LYS A 114 9.20 1.12 3.43
CA LYS A 114 8.89 2.40 2.76
C LYS A 114 9.61 2.48 1.41
N ALA A 115 8.96 3.11 0.44
CA ALA A 115 9.58 3.41 -0.84
C ALA A 115 10.71 4.43 -0.66
N LYS A 116 11.86 4.17 -1.29
CA LYS A 116 12.99 5.08 -1.45
C LYS A 116 13.11 5.44 -2.93
N TYR A 117 13.53 6.65 -3.22
CA TYR A 117 13.61 7.17 -4.58
C TYR A 117 15.00 7.69 -4.88
N LYS A 118 15.50 7.41 -6.08
CA LYS A 118 16.80 7.90 -6.55
C LYS A 118 16.72 8.33 -8.01
N SER A 119 17.18 9.53 -8.32
CA SER A 119 17.38 9.98 -9.71
C SER A 119 18.79 9.62 -10.16
N SER A 120 18.94 9.11 -11.39
CA SER A 120 20.25 8.84 -11.98
C SER A 120 20.98 10.13 -12.38
N ASN A 121 20.23 11.20 -12.66
CA ASN A 121 20.80 12.52 -12.96
C ASN A 121 19.95 13.64 -12.36
N LYS A 122 20.40 14.18 -11.24
CA LYS A 122 19.71 15.27 -10.52
C LYS A 122 19.73 16.62 -11.26
N LYS A 123 20.67 16.82 -12.19
CA LYS A 123 20.74 18.01 -13.07
C LYS A 123 19.60 17.99 -14.10
N THR A 124 19.11 16.82 -14.49
CA THR A 124 17.99 16.64 -15.42
C THR A 124 16.65 16.56 -14.66
N ALA A 125 16.54 15.70 -13.65
CA ALA A 125 15.36 15.65 -12.78
C ALA A 125 15.75 15.37 -11.32
N LYS A 126 15.14 16.08 -10.39
CA LYS A 126 15.23 15.81 -8.94
C LYS A 126 14.07 14.94 -8.49
N VAL A 127 14.26 14.15 -7.43
CA VAL A 127 13.19 13.41 -6.78
C VAL A 127 13.32 13.56 -5.25
N THR A 128 12.20 13.83 -4.58
CA THR A 128 12.16 13.95 -3.12
C THR A 128 12.02 12.59 -2.44
N LYS A 129 12.20 12.55 -1.11
CA LYS A 129 11.94 11.36 -0.29
C LYS A 129 10.48 10.89 -0.35
N SER A 130 9.54 11.78 -0.69
CA SER A 130 8.12 11.48 -0.88
C SER A 130 7.77 11.03 -2.31
N GLY A 131 8.74 11.01 -3.25
CA GLY A 131 8.52 10.59 -4.62
C GLY A 131 8.03 11.69 -5.57
N LYS A 132 8.09 12.97 -5.18
CA LYS A 132 7.81 14.10 -6.08
C LYS A 132 9.00 14.33 -7.00
N ILE A 133 8.80 14.13 -8.30
CA ILE A 133 9.78 14.40 -9.36
C ILE A 133 9.63 15.85 -9.80
N THR A 134 10.73 16.56 -9.97
CA THR A 134 10.78 17.91 -10.54
C THR A 134 11.69 17.91 -11.77
N ALA A 135 11.17 18.32 -12.90
CA ALA A 135 11.93 18.49 -14.15
C ALA A 135 12.82 19.74 -14.07
N VAL A 136 14.14 19.59 -14.22
CA VAL A 136 15.12 20.68 -14.07
C VAL A 136 15.60 21.17 -15.43
N LYS A 137 16.10 20.27 -16.27
CA LYS A 137 16.71 20.59 -17.59
C LYS A 137 16.19 19.59 -18.64
N LYS A 138 16.04 20.04 -19.88
CA LYS A 138 15.76 19.20 -21.06
C LYS A 138 16.71 17.99 -21.09
N GLY A 139 16.19 16.81 -21.37
CA GLY A 139 16.94 15.57 -21.45
C GLY A 139 16.17 14.37 -20.91
N LYS A 140 16.87 13.24 -20.84
CA LYS A 140 16.34 11.95 -20.39
C LYS A 140 17.08 11.48 -19.13
N THR A 141 16.36 11.02 -18.12
CA THR A 141 16.93 10.45 -16.89
C THR A 141 16.06 9.30 -16.37
N LYS A 142 16.57 8.53 -15.44
CA LYS A 142 15.86 7.43 -14.80
C LYS A 142 15.60 7.77 -13.32
N VAL A 143 14.39 7.54 -12.85
CA VAL A 143 14.05 7.57 -11.43
C VAL A 143 13.76 6.16 -10.98
N THR A 144 14.55 5.67 -10.02
CA THR A 144 14.39 4.33 -9.45
C THR A 144 13.61 4.41 -8.14
N VAL A 145 12.56 3.58 -8.03
CA VAL A 145 11.81 3.33 -6.80
C VAL A 145 12.33 2.02 -6.21
N VAL A 146 12.73 2.05 -4.96
CA VAL A 146 13.24 0.86 -4.23
C VAL A 146 12.40 0.65 -2.98
N VAL A 147 11.92 -0.59 -2.78
CA VAL A 147 11.23 -1.02 -1.56
C VAL A 147 11.82 -2.37 -1.17
N ASP A 148 12.51 -2.44 -0.03
CA ASP A 148 13.30 -3.60 0.36
C ASP A 148 14.27 -3.99 -0.80
N LYS A 149 14.24 -5.22 -1.25
CA LYS A 149 15.04 -5.75 -2.37
C LYS A 149 14.42 -5.50 -3.75
N LYS A 150 13.19 -4.97 -3.83
CA LYS A 150 12.49 -4.73 -5.09
C LYS A 150 12.80 -3.37 -5.66
N LYS A 151 13.03 -3.31 -6.98
CA LYS A 151 13.34 -2.08 -7.72
C LYS A 151 12.38 -1.93 -8.89
N PHE A 152 11.97 -0.70 -9.15
CA PHE A 152 11.24 -0.32 -10.34
C PHE A 152 11.87 0.95 -10.93
N VAL A 153 12.03 1.00 -12.25
CA VAL A 153 12.66 2.13 -12.95
C VAL A 153 11.63 2.86 -13.80
N CYS A 154 11.49 4.15 -13.57
CA CYS A 154 10.69 5.07 -14.37
C CYS A 154 11.62 5.95 -15.21
N THR A 155 11.44 5.97 -16.51
CA THR A 155 12.15 6.89 -17.43
C THR A 155 11.46 8.23 -17.44
N VAL A 156 12.20 9.31 -17.23
CA VAL A 156 11.69 10.69 -17.25
C VAL A 156 12.28 11.40 -18.48
N ASN A 157 11.41 11.79 -19.41
CA ASN A 157 11.76 12.56 -20.60
C ASN A 157 11.32 14.01 -20.40
N ILE A 158 12.24 14.96 -20.49
CA ILE A 158 11.98 16.40 -20.31
C ILE A 158 12.23 17.11 -21.64
N ARG A 159 11.20 17.81 -22.09
CA ARG A 159 11.16 18.61 -23.33
C ARG A 159 11.33 20.11 -23.04
#